data_92f2397bf107bebde65fd7c9e53ae699
#
_entry.id   92f2397bf107bebde65fd7c9e53ae699
#
_cell.length_a   1.000
_cell.length_b   1.000
_cell.length_c   1.000
_cell.angle_alpha   90.00
_cell.angle_beta   90.00
_cell.angle_gamma   90.00
#
_symmetry.space_group_name_H-M   'P 1'
#
loop_
_entity.id
_entity.type
_entity.pdbx_description
1 polymer ?
#
loop_
_entity_poly.entity_id
_entity_poly.type
_entity_poly.pdbx_seq_one_letter_code
_entity_poly.pdbx_strand_id
1 'polypeptide(L)'
;IVLIDFWASWCGPCRRENPNIVAAYNKYSKSKFKDAKGFKIYSVSLDKNKSAWENAILKDNLIWKEHVSDLKGWACESATKYGVRGIPYNFLIDADGKIISKNLRGIALHQQIDKLVKSL
;
A
#
# COMPACT_ATOMS: atom_id res chain seq x y z
N ILE A 1 8.83 0.52 8.77
CA ILE A 1 8.70 0.32 7.33
C ILE A 1 7.27 0.56 6.91
N VAL A 2 7.07 1.35 5.88
CA VAL A 2 5.75 1.73 5.41
C VAL A 2 5.62 1.39 3.92
N LEU A 3 4.54 0.72 3.55
CA LEU A 3 4.15 0.56 2.16
C LEU A 3 3.11 1.62 1.84
N ILE A 4 3.44 2.54 0.94
CA ILE A 4 2.48 3.51 0.43
C ILE A 4 1.89 2.92 -0.84
N ASP A 5 0.59 2.62 -0.83
CA ASP A 5 -0.10 1.94 -1.91
C ASP A 5 -1.13 2.84 -2.56
N PHE A 6 -0.93 3.13 -3.86
CA PHE A 6 -1.86 3.92 -4.66
C PHE A 6 -2.80 2.98 -5.41
N TRP A 7 -4.11 3.17 -5.22
CA TRP A 7 -5.14 2.29 -5.77
C TRP A 7 -6.44 3.05 -5.99
N ALA A 8 -7.46 2.37 -6.46
CA ALA A 8 -8.82 2.90 -6.52
C ALA A 8 -9.84 1.76 -6.55
N SER A 9 -11.05 2.04 -6.10
CA SER A 9 -12.13 1.05 -6.09
C SER A 9 -12.51 0.58 -7.50
N TRP A 10 -12.35 1.46 -8.49
CA TRP A 10 -12.66 1.18 -9.89
C TRP A 10 -11.51 0.50 -10.65
N CYS A 11 -10.38 0.32 -10.00
CA CYS A 11 -9.19 -0.25 -10.63
C CYS A 11 -9.18 -1.77 -10.51
N GLY A 12 -9.50 -2.48 -11.59
CA GLY A 12 -9.52 -3.95 -11.61
C GLY A 12 -8.22 -4.58 -11.15
N PRO A 13 -7.06 -4.23 -11.74
CA PRO A 13 -5.76 -4.77 -11.29
C PRO A 13 -5.45 -4.49 -9.82
N CYS A 14 -5.85 -3.31 -9.31
CA CYS A 14 -5.69 -2.98 -7.90
C CYS A 14 -6.48 -3.94 -7.02
N ARG A 15 -7.74 -4.19 -7.40
CA ARG A 15 -8.63 -5.07 -6.65
C ARG A 15 -8.11 -6.52 -6.66
N ARG A 16 -7.54 -6.95 -7.78
CA ARG A 16 -6.94 -8.28 -7.89
C ARG A 16 -5.67 -8.44 -7.03
N GLU A 17 -4.91 -7.36 -6.87
CA GLU A 17 -3.70 -7.38 -6.05
C GLU A 17 -4.01 -7.24 -4.54
N ASN A 18 -5.15 -6.66 -4.17
CA ASN A 18 -5.50 -6.40 -2.78
C ASN A 18 -5.42 -7.63 -1.86
N PRO A 19 -5.85 -8.84 -2.25
CA PRO A 19 -5.66 -10.02 -1.39
C PRO A 19 -4.19 -10.27 -1.05
N ASN A 20 -3.28 -10.00 -1.98
CA ASN A 20 -1.84 -10.15 -1.75
C ASN A 20 -1.32 -9.09 -0.76
N ILE A 21 -1.83 -7.87 -0.85
CA ILE A 21 -1.49 -6.79 0.09
C ILE A 21 -1.97 -7.16 1.50
N VAL A 22 -3.20 -7.67 1.61
CA VAL A 22 -3.75 -8.13 2.89
C VAL A 22 -2.91 -9.26 3.47
N ALA A 23 -2.49 -10.22 2.64
CA ALA A 23 -1.63 -11.33 3.07
C ALA A 23 -0.30 -10.80 3.62
N ALA A 24 0.31 -9.82 2.95
CA ALA A 24 1.54 -9.19 3.42
C ALA A 24 1.33 -8.49 4.76
N TYR A 25 0.23 -7.77 4.90
CA TYR A 25 -0.10 -7.10 6.16
C TYR A 25 -0.24 -8.11 7.31
N ASN A 26 -0.99 -9.17 7.10
CA ASN A 26 -1.19 -10.20 8.11
C ASN A 26 0.12 -10.89 8.49
N LYS A 27 0.99 -11.10 7.52
CA LYS A 27 2.27 -11.78 7.74
C LYS A 27 3.29 -10.90 8.46
N TYR A 28 3.36 -9.62 8.12
CA TYR A 28 4.46 -8.76 8.55
C TYR A 28 4.09 -7.66 9.55
N SER A 29 2.81 -7.42 9.81
CA SER A 29 2.39 -6.32 10.69
C SER A 29 2.95 -6.45 12.11
N LYS A 30 3.22 -7.66 12.57
CA LYS A 30 3.77 -7.94 13.89
C LYS A 30 5.23 -8.39 13.85
N SER A 31 5.85 -8.40 12.68
CA SER A 31 7.25 -8.79 12.53
C SER A 31 8.19 -7.73 13.09
N LYS A 32 9.35 -8.16 13.51
CA LYS A 32 10.44 -7.28 13.90
C LYS A 32 11.38 -7.10 12.73
N PHE A 33 11.84 -5.87 12.52
CA PHE A 33 12.70 -5.53 11.41
C PHE A 33 14.08 -5.12 11.89
N LYS A 34 15.09 -5.28 11.01
CA LYS A 34 16.49 -4.99 11.34
C LYS A 34 16.70 -3.53 11.71
N ASP A 35 16.06 -2.62 10.96
CA ASP A 35 16.27 -1.18 11.10
C ASP A 35 14.97 -0.39 11.28
N ALA A 36 13.89 -1.07 11.71
CA ALA A 36 12.59 -0.44 11.89
C ALA A 36 11.75 -1.19 12.92
N LYS A 37 10.77 -0.50 13.48
CA LYS A 37 9.94 -1.04 14.57
C LYS A 37 8.78 -1.90 14.12
N GLY A 38 8.37 -1.82 12.88
CA GLY A 38 7.23 -2.58 12.39
C GLY A 38 6.93 -2.31 10.93
N PHE A 39 5.82 -2.88 10.47
CA PHE A 39 5.34 -2.72 9.11
C PHE A 39 3.94 -2.13 9.10
N LYS A 40 3.74 -1.07 8.34
CA LYS A 40 2.45 -0.42 8.17
C LYS A 40 2.15 -0.24 6.69
N ILE A 41 0.86 -0.22 6.37
CA ILE A 41 0.39 0.11 5.03
C ILE A 41 -0.37 1.43 5.09
N TYR A 42 -0.07 2.31 4.15
CA TYR A 42 -0.71 3.60 4.00
C TYR A 42 -1.30 3.64 2.59
N SER A 43 -2.61 3.50 2.51
CA SER A 43 -3.31 3.40 1.22
C SER A 43 -3.85 4.75 0.78
N VAL A 44 -3.50 5.15 -0.45
CA VAL A 44 -3.94 6.41 -1.05
C VAL A 44 -4.86 6.08 -2.23
N SER A 45 -6.12 6.49 -2.13
CA SER A 45 -7.12 6.20 -3.16
C SER A 45 -7.24 7.32 -4.18
N LEU A 46 -7.32 6.94 -5.46
CA LEU A 46 -7.62 7.84 -6.56
C LEU A 46 -9.12 7.82 -6.90
N ASP A 47 -9.96 7.54 -5.93
CA ASP A 47 -11.41 7.58 -6.12
C ASP A 47 -11.92 9.01 -6.18
N LYS A 48 -13.08 9.18 -6.82
CA LYS A 48 -13.87 10.41 -6.78
C LYS A 48 -15.12 10.24 -5.93
N ASN A 49 -15.58 9.00 -5.76
CA ASN A 49 -16.80 8.66 -5.04
C ASN A 49 -16.45 8.07 -3.68
N LYS A 50 -16.81 8.76 -2.63
CA LYS A 50 -16.50 8.36 -1.26
C LYS A 50 -17.14 7.02 -0.89
N SER A 51 -18.41 6.81 -1.26
CA SER A 51 -19.12 5.56 -0.94
C SER A 51 -18.48 4.37 -1.63
N ALA A 52 -18.10 4.49 -2.90
CA ALA A 52 -17.43 3.43 -3.63
C ALA A 52 -16.09 3.08 -2.99
N TRP A 53 -15.33 4.09 -2.57
CA TRP A 53 -14.05 3.91 -1.88
C TRP A 53 -14.23 3.17 -0.55
N GLU A 54 -15.14 3.63 0.28
CA GLU A 54 -15.40 3.02 1.58
C GLU A 54 -15.90 1.57 1.43
N ASN A 55 -16.79 1.32 0.48
CA ASN A 55 -17.30 -0.03 0.21
C ASN A 55 -16.19 -0.98 -0.26
N ALA A 56 -15.27 -0.49 -1.08
CA ALA A 56 -14.16 -1.31 -1.56
C ALA A 56 -13.20 -1.68 -0.42
N ILE A 57 -12.93 -0.76 0.50
CA ILE A 57 -12.11 -1.03 1.68
C ILE A 57 -12.72 -2.18 2.49
N LEU A 58 -14.02 -2.14 2.71
CA LEU A 58 -14.73 -3.20 3.45
C LEU A 58 -14.75 -4.52 2.67
N LYS A 59 -15.10 -4.46 1.41
CA LYS A 59 -15.25 -5.65 0.56
C LYS A 59 -13.93 -6.40 0.37
N ASP A 60 -12.84 -5.66 0.20
CA ASP A 60 -11.51 -6.25 0.00
C ASP A 60 -10.79 -6.50 1.32
N ASN A 61 -11.44 -6.21 2.44
CA ASN A 61 -10.92 -6.51 3.77
C ASN A 61 -9.58 -5.82 4.05
N LEU A 62 -9.46 -4.55 3.67
CA LEU A 62 -8.27 -3.75 3.90
C LEU A 62 -8.30 -3.20 5.33
N ILE A 63 -7.86 -4.02 6.27
CA ILE A 63 -8.12 -3.86 7.71
C ILE A 63 -7.28 -2.83 8.44
N TRP A 64 -6.24 -2.29 7.82
CA TRP A 64 -5.44 -1.23 8.44
C TRP A 64 -6.20 0.10 8.45
N LYS A 65 -5.76 1.02 9.32
CA LYS A 65 -6.48 2.27 9.57
C LYS A 65 -6.10 3.41 8.61
N GLU A 66 -4.92 3.33 8.04
CA GLU A 66 -4.34 4.43 7.26
C GLU A 66 -4.85 4.41 5.82
N HIS A 67 -6.05 4.93 5.64
CA HIS A 67 -6.69 5.08 4.32
C HIS A 67 -7.01 6.55 4.08
N VAL A 68 -6.50 7.11 2.98
CA VAL A 68 -6.77 8.50 2.62
C VAL A 68 -7.18 8.62 1.17
N SER A 69 -7.98 9.64 0.88
CA SER A 69 -8.33 10.05 -0.48
C SER A 69 -8.74 11.52 -0.46
N ASP A 70 -8.25 12.28 -1.43
CA ASP A 70 -8.73 13.66 -1.61
C ASP A 70 -9.95 13.70 -2.53
N LEU A 71 -10.40 12.56 -3.03
CA LEU A 71 -11.56 12.37 -3.90
C LEU A 71 -11.44 13.15 -5.22
N LYS A 72 -10.22 13.33 -5.69
CA LYS A 72 -9.93 14.06 -6.93
C LYS A 72 -9.55 13.18 -8.12
N GLY A 73 -9.63 11.86 -7.95
CA GLY A 73 -9.25 10.93 -9.02
C GLY A 73 -7.79 11.14 -9.41
N TRP A 74 -7.52 11.23 -10.72
CA TRP A 74 -6.16 11.46 -11.20
C TRP A 74 -5.59 12.83 -10.87
N ALA A 75 -6.40 13.76 -10.39
CA ALA A 75 -5.90 15.04 -9.86
C ALA A 75 -5.44 14.93 -8.41
N CYS A 76 -5.34 13.73 -7.88
CA CYS A 76 -4.83 13.46 -6.54
C CYS A 76 -3.44 14.09 -6.36
N GLU A 77 -3.32 14.94 -5.35
CA GLU A 77 -2.10 15.70 -5.11
C GLU A 77 -0.91 14.80 -4.77
N SER A 78 -1.13 13.80 -3.93
CA SER A 78 -0.07 12.84 -3.55
C SER A 78 0.41 12.04 -4.74
N ALA A 79 -0.50 11.58 -5.61
CA ALA A 79 -0.14 10.83 -6.81
C ALA A 79 0.73 11.66 -7.74
N THR A 80 0.39 12.94 -7.90
CA THR A 80 1.17 13.87 -8.71
C THR A 80 2.58 14.06 -8.12
N LYS A 81 2.67 14.27 -6.82
CA LYS A 81 3.93 14.44 -6.11
C LYS A 81 4.86 13.24 -6.25
N TYR A 82 4.31 12.04 -6.16
CA TYR A 82 5.08 10.80 -6.27
C TYR A 82 5.31 10.37 -7.71
N GLY A 83 4.78 11.10 -8.68
CA GLY A 83 4.91 10.78 -10.10
C GLY A 83 4.15 9.52 -10.51
N VAL A 84 3.07 9.20 -9.82
CA VAL A 84 2.25 8.02 -10.11
C VAL A 84 1.40 8.28 -11.35
N ARG A 85 1.62 7.49 -12.40
CA ARG A 85 0.91 7.61 -13.68
C ARG A 85 0.02 6.40 -14.00
N GLY A 86 0.12 5.37 -13.22
CA GLY A 86 -0.69 4.16 -13.36
C GLY A 86 -0.87 3.50 -12.00
N ILE A 87 -1.96 2.76 -11.82
CA ILE A 87 -2.23 2.02 -10.59
C ILE A 87 -2.61 0.58 -10.91
N PRO A 88 -2.33 -0.40 -10.00
CA PRO A 88 -1.73 -0.19 -8.68
C PRO A 88 -0.25 0.23 -8.78
N TYR A 89 0.17 1.05 -7.86
CA TYR A 89 1.58 1.43 -7.74
C TYR A 89 1.91 1.66 -6.27
N ASN A 90 3.10 1.25 -5.83
CA ASN A 90 3.46 1.42 -4.43
C ASN A 90 4.93 1.79 -4.25
N PHE A 91 5.22 2.27 -3.05
CA PHE A 91 6.56 2.62 -2.61
C PHE A 91 6.79 2.00 -1.23
N LEU A 92 7.90 1.31 -1.07
CA LEU A 92 8.32 0.80 0.24
C LEU A 92 9.32 1.79 0.84
N ILE A 93 9.04 2.25 2.05
CA ILE A 93 9.77 3.33 2.71
C ILE A 93 10.38 2.82 4.01
N ASP A 94 11.66 3.12 4.23
CA ASP A 94 12.36 2.72 5.45
C ASP A 94 12.03 3.65 6.63
N ALA A 95 12.64 3.36 7.79
CA ALA A 95 12.43 4.13 9.01
C ALA A 95 12.90 5.57 8.93
N ASP A 96 13.81 5.87 7.99
CA ASP A 96 14.35 7.22 7.78
C ASP A 96 13.56 8.01 6.73
N GLY A 97 12.49 7.43 6.19
CA GLY A 97 11.67 8.07 5.17
C GLY A 97 12.20 7.93 3.76
N LYS A 98 13.17 7.06 3.54
CA LYS A 98 13.75 6.84 2.20
C LYS A 98 12.98 5.76 1.46
N ILE A 99 12.77 5.98 0.15
CA ILE A 99 12.18 4.99 -0.73
C ILE A 99 13.24 3.92 -1.02
N ILE A 100 12.99 2.70 -0.57
CA ILE A 100 13.92 1.58 -0.77
C ILE A 100 13.49 0.64 -1.89
N SER A 101 12.23 0.71 -2.30
CA SER A 101 11.71 -0.10 -3.41
C SER A 101 10.41 0.49 -3.91
N LYS A 102 10.03 0.16 -5.14
CA LYS A 102 8.78 0.65 -5.72
C LYS A 102 8.18 -0.37 -6.68
N ASN A 103 6.88 -0.24 -6.93
CA ASN A 103 6.11 -1.07 -7.85
C ASN A 103 6.24 -2.56 -7.53
N LEU A 104 6.01 -2.91 -6.26
CA LEU A 104 6.11 -4.28 -5.78
C LEU A 104 4.75 -4.98 -5.90
N ARG A 105 4.71 -6.08 -6.65
CA ARG A 105 3.49 -6.88 -6.85
C ARG A 105 3.77 -8.35 -6.62
N GLY A 106 2.74 -9.08 -6.21
CA GLY A 106 2.80 -10.53 -6.05
C GLY A 106 3.91 -10.93 -5.09
N ILE A 107 4.64 -11.95 -5.47
CA ILE A 107 5.71 -12.51 -4.62
C ILE A 107 6.86 -11.52 -4.38
N ALA A 108 7.10 -10.61 -5.32
CA ALA A 108 8.15 -9.60 -5.17
C ALA A 108 7.94 -8.72 -3.93
N LEU A 109 6.69 -8.40 -3.61
CA LEU A 109 6.37 -7.65 -2.40
C LEU A 109 6.80 -8.41 -1.15
N HIS A 110 6.40 -9.68 -1.06
CA HIS A 110 6.75 -10.52 0.09
C HIS A 110 8.26 -10.72 0.22
N GLN A 111 8.93 -10.97 -0.89
CA GLN A 111 10.39 -11.18 -0.90
C GLN A 111 11.13 -9.94 -0.42
N GLN A 112 10.71 -8.76 -0.85
CA GLN A 112 11.37 -7.51 -0.48
C GLN A 112 11.19 -7.20 1.00
N ILE A 113 9.99 -7.41 1.53
CA ILE A 113 9.73 -7.19 2.97
C ILE A 113 10.49 -8.23 3.80
N ASP A 114 10.50 -9.47 3.33
CA ASP A 114 11.15 -10.60 4.02
C ASP A 114 12.64 -10.34 4.29
N LYS A 115 13.32 -9.70 3.33
CA LYS A 115 14.74 -9.33 3.46
C LYS A 115 15.01 -8.38 4.62
N LEU A 116 13.99 -7.63 5.05
CA LEU A 116 14.11 -6.60 6.07
C LEU A 116 13.72 -7.11 7.45
N VAL A 117 13.13 -8.31 7.52
CA VAL A 117 12.71 -8.92 8.79
C VAL A 117 13.95 -9.33 9.58
N LYS A 118 13.92 -9.02 10.88
CA LYS A 118 14.99 -9.39 11.78
C LYS A 118 15.00 -10.90 11.98
N SER A 119 16.14 -11.51 11.73
CA SER A 119 16.35 -12.91 12.02
C SER A 119 16.38 -13.15 13.52
N LEU A 120 15.62 -14.12 14.01
CA LEU A 120 15.62 -14.50 15.41
C LEU A 120 16.77 -15.44 15.76
#